data_10973bfe02fda8ee35537a1e135d4d67
#
_entry.id   10973bfe02fda8ee35537a1e135d4d67
#
_cell.length_a   1.000
_cell.length_b   1.000
_cell.length_c   1.000
_cell.angle_alpha   90.00
_cell.angle_beta   90.00
_cell.angle_gamma   90.00
#
_symmetry.space_group_name_H-M   'P 1'
#
loop_
_entity.id
_entity.type
_entity.pdbx_description
1 polymer ?
#
loop_
_entity_poly.entity_id
_entity_poly.type
_entity_poly.pdbx_seq_one_letter_code
_entity_poly.pdbx_strand_id
1 'polypeptide(L)'
;MTDLWLHLKKTEKPIVLYGMGNGADKVLDRLALLGIEAKGVFASDGFVRKKKLFRGFEVKTYGELKEQFPQMVVLVCFGSALPEVLERIKFIASEQELYVPDVAVIGGGIFDKDYASAHRGELEEVYARLADEKSKQVFENLVKYKITGKPSYLFECETTPDEAYERILKLTDNEVYADLGAYNGDTVAEFLRHVGAYERIYAVEPDKKSFEKLKANTKDLQNVFCINKGISDSTARLEFAMRAGRNSALAENAETKNDETKSAEKGTHPTEKDTKPCHGTKTVITEFDSLDGILDGNRVSFINFDVEGQEEKALEGAKESIALHKPKMLVSCYHRFDDLLTLPRKVFSIREDYSLFIRHYPYLPAWDTAYYFV
;
A
#
# COMPACT_ATOMS: atom_id res chain seq x y z
N MET A 1 -22.13 -11.96 5.27
CA MET A 1 -20.68 -12.02 4.98
C MET A 1 -19.96 -12.29 6.29
N THR A 2 -19.09 -13.32 6.34
CA THR A 2 -18.36 -13.71 7.55
C THR A 2 -17.01 -12.99 7.56
N ASP A 3 -16.70 -12.34 8.67
CA ASP A 3 -15.39 -11.74 8.90
C ASP A 3 -14.29 -12.80 8.98
N LEU A 4 -13.13 -12.55 8.35
CA LEU A 4 -12.01 -13.49 8.30
C LEU A 4 -11.53 -13.87 9.70
N TRP A 5 -11.28 -12.88 10.56
CA TRP A 5 -10.68 -13.11 11.86
C TRP A 5 -11.62 -13.85 12.79
N LEU A 6 -12.93 -13.57 12.71
CA LEU A 6 -13.97 -14.32 13.41
C LEU A 6 -14.09 -15.76 12.89
N HIS A 7 -13.92 -15.97 11.59
CA HIS A 7 -13.89 -17.29 10.97
C HIS A 7 -12.69 -18.10 11.46
N LEU A 8 -11.49 -17.51 11.40
CA LEU A 8 -10.25 -18.15 11.86
C LEU A 8 -10.29 -18.51 13.35
N LYS A 9 -11.01 -17.75 14.16
CA LYS A 9 -11.19 -18.05 15.59
C LYS A 9 -12.09 -19.25 15.84
N LYS A 10 -12.97 -19.61 14.91
CA LYS A 10 -13.96 -20.67 15.04
C LYS A 10 -13.60 -21.96 14.29
N THR A 11 -12.66 -21.90 13.36
CA THR A 11 -12.27 -23.06 12.56
C THR A 11 -11.54 -24.09 13.42
N GLU A 12 -11.85 -25.37 13.20
CA GLU A 12 -11.12 -26.50 13.78
C GLU A 12 -9.98 -26.98 12.86
N LYS A 13 -9.94 -26.48 11.62
CA LYS A 13 -8.88 -26.82 10.67
C LYS A 13 -7.55 -26.16 11.09
N PRO A 14 -6.41 -26.86 10.92
CA PRO A 14 -5.11 -26.26 11.13
C PRO A 14 -4.91 -25.07 10.22
N ILE A 15 -4.46 -23.94 10.80
CA ILE A 15 -4.15 -22.70 10.07
C ILE A 15 -2.67 -22.71 9.75
N VAL A 16 -2.33 -22.53 8.47
CA VAL A 16 -0.96 -22.49 7.98
C VAL A 16 -0.72 -21.22 7.15
N LEU A 17 0.51 -20.70 7.20
CA LEU A 17 0.89 -19.51 6.45
C LEU A 17 1.64 -19.90 5.18
N TYR A 18 1.28 -19.30 4.07
CA TYR A 18 2.06 -19.32 2.84
C TYR A 18 2.88 -18.03 2.73
N GLY A 19 4.17 -18.14 2.97
CA GLY A 19 5.13 -17.03 3.00
C GLY A 19 5.86 -16.91 4.34
N MET A 20 7.00 -16.20 4.33
CA MET A 20 7.91 -16.06 5.48
C MET A 20 8.62 -14.69 5.49
N GLY A 21 7.89 -13.63 5.18
CA GLY A 21 8.37 -12.26 5.19
C GLY A 21 7.57 -11.38 6.14
N ASN A 22 7.71 -10.08 5.97
CA ASN A 22 7.02 -9.07 6.81
C ASN A 22 5.49 -9.27 6.86
N GLY A 23 4.85 -9.64 5.74
CA GLY A 23 3.42 -9.96 5.73
C GLY A 23 3.07 -11.13 6.66
N ALA A 24 3.92 -12.19 6.67
CA ALA A 24 3.72 -13.32 7.57
C ALA A 24 3.97 -12.93 9.03
N ASP A 25 4.93 -12.04 9.33
CA ASP A 25 5.12 -11.50 10.68
C ASP A 25 3.85 -10.80 11.17
N LYS A 26 3.29 -9.89 10.36
CA LYS A 26 2.05 -9.14 10.70
C LYS A 26 0.85 -10.05 10.91
N VAL A 27 0.69 -11.06 10.06
CA VAL A 27 -0.40 -12.04 10.20
C VAL A 27 -0.24 -12.87 11.48
N LEU A 28 0.98 -13.35 11.78
CA LEU A 28 1.27 -14.09 13.02
C LEU A 28 1.02 -13.24 14.27
N ASP A 29 1.45 -11.97 14.26
CA ASP A 29 1.21 -11.05 15.37
C ASP A 29 -0.30 -10.81 15.58
N ARG A 30 -1.06 -10.67 14.49
CA ARG A 30 -2.53 -10.54 14.57
C ARG A 30 -3.20 -11.82 15.09
N LEU A 31 -2.79 -12.99 14.61
CA LEU A 31 -3.30 -14.29 15.12
C LEU A 31 -3.04 -14.42 16.62
N ALA A 32 -1.82 -14.07 17.06
CA ALA A 32 -1.44 -14.11 18.47
C ALA A 32 -2.31 -13.18 19.35
N LEU A 33 -2.57 -11.94 18.88
CA LEU A 33 -3.48 -11.01 19.57
C LEU A 33 -4.90 -11.56 19.72
N LEU A 34 -5.35 -12.37 18.77
CA LEU A 34 -6.67 -13.00 18.80
C LEU A 34 -6.70 -14.34 19.54
N GLY A 35 -5.56 -14.82 20.05
CA GLY A 35 -5.41 -16.11 20.68
C GLY A 35 -5.55 -17.29 19.70
N ILE A 36 -5.22 -17.08 18.43
CA ILE A 36 -5.27 -18.08 17.36
C ILE A 36 -3.87 -18.62 17.12
N GLU A 37 -3.72 -19.93 17.11
CA GLU A 37 -2.43 -20.59 16.89
C GLU A 37 -2.27 -21.03 15.43
N ALA A 38 -1.19 -20.59 14.77
CA ALA A 38 -0.77 -21.16 13.50
C ALA A 38 -0.09 -22.52 13.71
N LYS A 39 -0.29 -23.46 12.79
CA LYS A 39 0.24 -24.84 12.90
C LYS A 39 1.42 -25.11 11.96
N GLY A 40 1.73 -24.19 11.05
CA GLY A 40 2.84 -24.36 10.13
C GLY A 40 3.05 -23.16 9.21
N VAL A 41 4.23 -23.14 8.59
CA VAL A 41 4.61 -22.16 7.57
C VAL A 41 5.22 -22.89 6.39
N PHE A 42 4.81 -22.50 5.19
CA PHE A 42 5.42 -23.03 3.97
C PHE A 42 5.78 -21.90 3.00
N ALA A 43 6.67 -22.23 2.06
CA ALA A 43 7.05 -21.34 0.98
C ALA A 43 7.08 -22.10 -0.36
N SER A 44 7.18 -21.37 -1.46
CA SER A 44 7.42 -21.98 -2.78
C SER A 44 8.77 -22.73 -2.78
N ASP A 45 8.85 -23.83 -3.52
CA ASP A 45 9.96 -24.81 -3.45
C ASP A 45 11.36 -24.18 -3.58
N GLY A 46 11.53 -23.15 -4.42
CA GLY A 46 12.78 -22.42 -4.56
C GLY A 46 13.22 -21.61 -3.35
N PHE A 47 12.33 -21.38 -2.38
CA PHE A 47 12.61 -20.62 -1.15
C PHE A 47 12.77 -21.52 0.10
N VAL A 48 12.43 -22.80 -0.01
CA VAL A 48 12.58 -23.75 1.08
C VAL A 48 14.05 -24.18 1.18
N ARG A 49 14.68 -23.93 2.33
CA ARG A 49 16.03 -24.40 2.64
C ARG A 49 15.97 -25.34 3.82
N LYS A 50 16.71 -26.46 3.79
CA LYS A 50 16.76 -27.43 4.91
C LYS A 50 17.02 -26.71 6.23
N LYS A 51 16.15 -26.98 7.22
CA LYS A 51 16.21 -26.41 8.58
C LYS A 51 16.06 -24.88 8.66
N LYS A 52 15.48 -24.22 7.66
CA LYS A 52 15.17 -22.81 7.77
C LYS A 52 14.01 -22.61 8.76
N LEU A 53 14.28 -21.83 9.80
CA LEU A 53 13.25 -21.44 10.78
C LEU A 53 12.71 -20.04 10.46
N PHE A 54 11.40 -19.86 10.61
CA PHE A 54 10.72 -18.59 10.59
C PHE A 54 9.80 -18.50 11.81
N ARG A 55 10.03 -17.56 12.71
CA ARG A 55 9.23 -17.38 13.96
C ARG A 55 9.08 -18.69 14.77
N GLY A 56 10.09 -19.56 14.75
CA GLY A 56 10.06 -20.86 15.43
C GLY A 56 9.48 -22.01 14.61
N PHE A 57 8.86 -21.77 13.47
CA PHE A 57 8.37 -22.80 12.56
C PHE A 57 9.48 -23.26 11.61
N GLU A 58 9.60 -24.57 11.42
CA GLU A 58 10.34 -25.11 10.29
C GLU A 58 9.57 -24.81 9.01
N VAL A 59 10.21 -24.13 8.03
CA VAL A 59 9.57 -23.78 6.76
C VAL A 59 9.56 -25.01 5.85
N LYS A 60 8.36 -25.46 5.50
CA LYS A 60 8.10 -26.66 4.70
C LYS A 60 7.69 -26.29 3.26
N THR A 61 7.58 -27.31 2.42
CA THR A 61 6.88 -27.22 1.13
C THR A 61 5.38 -27.36 1.33
N TYR A 62 4.58 -26.96 0.33
CA TYR A 62 3.13 -27.19 0.36
C TYR A 62 2.79 -28.68 0.46
N GLY A 63 3.52 -29.54 -0.27
CA GLY A 63 3.32 -31.01 -0.24
C GLY A 63 3.50 -31.60 1.14
N GLU A 64 4.61 -31.25 1.83
CA GLU A 64 4.88 -31.73 3.21
C GLU A 64 3.80 -31.28 4.20
N LEU A 65 3.27 -30.05 4.08
CA LEU A 65 2.16 -29.61 4.94
C LEU A 65 0.84 -30.28 4.59
N LYS A 66 0.56 -30.56 3.30
CA LYS A 66 -0.63 -31.27 2.87
C LYS A 66 -0.64 -32.73 3.33
N GLU A 67 0.52 -33.39 3.39
CA GLU A 67 0.66 -34.73 3.99
C GLU A 67 0.39 -34.71 5.50
N GLN A 68 0.88 -33.69 6.20
CA GLN A 68 0.65 -33.51 7.64
C GLN A 68 -0.79 -33.08 7.95
N PHE A 69 -1.36 -32.20 7.15
CA PHE A 69 -2.69 -31.62 7.29
C PHE A 69 -3.47 -31.73 5.97
N PRO A 70 -4.15 -32.85 5.70
CA PRO A 70 -4.86 -33.06 4.43
C PRO A 70 -5.93 -32.00 4.13
N GLN A 71 -6.52 -31.41 5.19
CA GLN A 71 -7.41 -30.26 5.13
C GLN A 71 -6.90 -29.17 6.06
N MET A 72 -6.65 -28.00 5.53
CA MET A 72 -6.11 -26.86 6.28
C MET A 72 -6.69 -25.54 5.77
N VAL A 73 -6.56 -24.49 6.57
CA VAL A 73 -6.77 -23.11 6.16
C VAL A 73 -5.41 -22.51 5.80
N VAL A 74 -5.27 -22.01 4.59
CA VAL A 74 -4.05 -21.39 4.08
C VAL A 74 -4.21 -19.88 4.08
N LEU A 75 -3.27 -19.18 4.74
CA LEU A 75 -3.17 -17.73 4.73
C LEU A 75 -2.01 -17.30 3.85
N VAL A 76 -2.28 -16.66 2.72
CA VAL A 76 -1.24 -16.08 1.86
C VAL A 76 -0.75 -14.79 2.51
N CYS A 77 0.57 -14.70 2.77
CA CYS A 77 1.17 -13.65 3.59
C CYS A 77 2.28 -12.87 2.86
N PHE A 78 2.15 -12.71 1.55
CA PHE A 78 3.08 -11.94 0.71
C PHE A 78 2.34 -11.35 -0.48
N GLY A 79 2.96 -10.32 -1.10
CA GLY A 79 2.40 -9.69 -2.31
C GLY A 79 3.04 -10.22 -3.58
N SER A 80 2.24 -10.39 -4.66
CA SER A 80 2.73 -10.77 -5.97
C SER A 80 1.74 -10.41 -7.09
N ALA A 81 2.29 -9.95 -8.23
CA ALA A 81 1.61 -9.83 -9.50
C ALA A 81 2.08 -10.89 -10.51
N LEU A 82 3.02 -11.78 -10.13
CA LEU A 82 3.58 -12.77 -11.04
C LEU A 82 2.53 -13.82 -11.43
N PRO A 83 2.24 -14.02 -12.72
CA PRO A 83 1.19 -14.93 -13.16
C PRO A 83 1.33 -16.35 -12.63
N GLU A 84 2.55 -16.89 -12.59
CA GLU A 84 2.83 -18.23 -12.07
C GLU A 84 2.54 -18.34 -10.55
N VAL A 85 2.71 -17.25 -9.81
CA VAL A 85 2.39 -17.21 -8.37
C VAL A 85 0.88 -17.14 -8.15
N LEU A 86 0.19 -16.31 -8.94
CA LEU A 86 -1.27 -16.19 -8.90
C LEU A 86 -1.94 -17.52 -9.27
N GLU A 87 -1.47 -18.20 -10.31
CA GLU A 87 -1.97 -19.54 -10.69
C GLU A 87 -1.68 -20.59 -9.60
N ARG A 88 -0.54 -20.51 -8.93
CA ARG A 88 -0.24 -21.37 -7.78
C ARG A 88 -1.20 -21.13 -6.62
N ILE A 89 -1.54 -19.88 -6.33
CA ILE A 89 -2.52 -19.52 -5.30
C ILE A 89 -3.91 -20.04 -5.68
N LYS A 90 -4.35 -19.87 -6.93
CA LYS A 90 -5.62 -20.43 -7.43
C LYS A 90 -5.65 -21.95 -7.34
N PHE A 91 -4.55 -22.63 -7.68
CA PHE A 91 -4.43 -24.08 -7.53
C PHE A 91 -4.60 -24.50 -6.05
N ILE A 92 -3.90 -23.85 -5.11
CA ILE A 92 -4.05 -24.18 -3.68
C ILE A 92 -5.47 -23.88 -3.20
N ALA A 93 -6.09 -22.79 -3.66
CA ALA A 93 -7.47 -22.45 -3.34
C ALA A 93 -8.50 -23.46 -3.87
N SER A 94 -8.17 -24.22 -4.93
CA SER A 94 -9.04 -25.30 -5.43
C SER A 94 -8.99 -26.56 -4.55
N GLU A 95 -7.94 -26.74 -3.75
CA GLU A 95 -7.73 -27.90 -2.90
C GLU A 95 -7.97 -27.63 -1.42
N GLN A 96 -7.75 -26.38 -0.99
CA GLN A 96 -7.77 -25.97 0.42
C GLN A 96 -8.62 -24.72 0.61
N GLU A 97 -9.06 -24.50 1.82
CA GLU A 97 -9.65 -23.24 2.23
C GLU A 97 -8.54 -22.19 2.30
N LEU A 98 -8.61 -21.17 1.42
CA LEU A 98 -7.54 -20.20 1.26
C LEU A 98 -8.05 -18.77 1.43
N TYR A 99 -7.27 -17.97 2.13
CA TYR A 99 -7.48 -16.53 2.32
C TYR A 99 -6.19 -15.74 2.10
N VAL A 100 -6.36 -14.48 1.75
CA VAL A 100 -5.30 -13.47 1.66
C VAL A 100 -5.66 -12.37 2.66
N PRO A 101 -5.14 -12.41 3.90
CA PRO A 101 -5.49 -11.42 4.91
C PRO A 101 -5.08 -10.01 4.47
N ASP A 102 -6.01 -9.04 4.55
CA ASP A 102 -5.69 -7.64 4.37
C ASP A 102 -5.03 -7.11 5.65
N VAL A 103 -3.72 -6.94 5.60
CA VAL A 103 -2.92 -6.32 6.66
C VAL A 103 -2.23 -5.09 6.09
N ALA A 104 -2.32 -3.98 6.80
CA ALA A 104 -1.76 -2.71 6.36
C ALA A 104 -0.26 -2.83 6.02
N VAL A 105 0.17 -2.22 4.92
CA VAL A 105 1.60 -2.13 4.55
C VAL A 105 2.32 -1.28 5.59
N ILE A 106 1.73 -0.17 5.99
CA ILE A 106 2.24 0.79 6.98
C ILE A 106 1.22 1.01 8.09
N GLY A 107 1.74 1.18 9.30
CA GLY A 107 0.92 1.41 10.49
C GLY A 107 0.20 0.16 10.99
N GLY A 108 -0.73 0.37 11.89
CA GLY A 108 -1.61 -0.64 12.48
C GLY A 108 -3.05 -0.45 12.03
N GLY A 109 -3.95 -1.19 12.61
CA GLY A 109 -5.36 -1.18 12.29
C GLY A 109 -5.74 -2.27 11.31
N ILE A 110 -7.02 -2.55 11.24
CA ILE A 110 -7.59 -3.57 10.35
C ILE A 110 -8.95 -3.10 9.86
N PHE A 111 -9.17 -3.26 8.59
CA PHE A 111 -10.46 -3.06 7.97
C PHE A 111 -11.27 -4.37 8.08
N ASP A 112 -11.92 -4.55 9.20
CA ASP A 112 -12.80 -5.69 9.48
C ASP A 112 -14.28 -5.31 9.36
N LYS A 113 -15.17 -6.27 9.70
CA LYS A 113 -16.61 -6.04 9.66
C LYS A 113 -17.07 -4.96 10.64
N ASP A 114 -16.45 -4.88 11.81
CA ASP A 114 -16.82 -3.90 12.84
C ASP A 114 -16.41 -2.50 12.41
N TYR A 115 -15.21 -2.34 11.84
CA TYR A 115 -14.77 -1.09 11.22
C TYR A 115 -15.71 -0.65 10.08
N ALA A 116 -16.00 -1.55 9.14
CA ALA A 116 -16.91 -1.25 8.03
C ALA A 116 -18.33 -0.89 8.50
N SER A 117 -18.80 -1.49 9.59
CA SER A 117 -20.11 -1.18 10.16
C SER A 117 -20.12 0.18 10.86
N ALA A 118 -19.05 0.53 11.58
CA ALA A 118 -18.88 1.81 12.25
C ALA A 118 -18.78 2.99 11.25
N HIS A 119 -18.16 2.75 10.10
CA HIS A 119 -17.92 3.76 9.05
C HIS A 119 -18.83 3.60 7.83
N ARG A 120 -20.03 3.01 8.04
CA ARG A 120 -20.95 2.74 6.95
C ARG A 120 -21.35 4.00 6.18
N GLY A 121 -21.61 5.11 6.88
CA GLY A 121 -21.99 6.38 6.26
C GLY A 121 -20.89 6.94 5.35
N GLU A 122 -19.63 6.85 5.79
CA GLU A 122 -18.50 7.29 4.99
C GLU A 122 -18.28 6.37 3.77
N LEU A 123 -18.48 5.06 3.91
CA LEU A 123 -18.42 4.12 2.78
C LEU A 123 -19.50 4.43 1.75
N GLU A 124 -20.72 4.71 2.18
CA GLU A 124 -21.85 5.11 1.30
C GLU A 124 -21.59 6.46 0.62
N GLU A 125 -20.97 7.42 1.33
CA GLU A 125 -20.57 8.72 0.76
C GLU A 125 -19.55 8.55 -0.37
N VAL A 126 -18.46 7.81 -0.13
CA VAL A 126 -17.43 7.55 -1.15
C VAL A 126 -18.03 6.79 -2.34
N TYR A 127 -18.84 5.74 -2.07
CA TYR A 127 -19.51 4.97 -3.11
C TYR A 127 -20.39 5.82 -4.02
N ALA A 128 -21.14 6.75 -3.44
CA ALA A 128 -22.03 7.63 -4.19
C ALA A 128 -21.29 8.60 -5.14
N ARG A 129 -20.02 8.90 -4.84
CA ARG A 129 -19.17 9.77 -5.67
C ARG A 129 -18.47 9.04 -6.81
N LEU A 130 -18.51 7.69 -6.85
CA LEU A 130 -17.87 6.90 -7.90
C LEU A 130 -18.57 7.12 -9.25
N ALA A 131 -17.79 7.50 -10.26
CA ALA A 131 -18.29 8.03 -11.51
C ALA A 131 -18.77 6.94 -12.50
N ASP A 132 -18.32 5.68 -12.35
CA ASP A 132 -18.72 4.59 -13.25
C ASP A 132 -19.03 3.28 -12.50
N GLU A 133 -19.74 2.38 -13.19
CA GLU A 133 -20.15 1.10 -12.63
C GLU A 133 -18.95 0.17 -12.34
N LYS A 134 -17.85 0.28 -13.11
CA LYS A 134 -16.64 -0.49 -12.83
C LYS A 134 -16.02 -0.07 -11.50
N SER A 135 -15.95 1.21 -11.21
CA SER A 135 -15.47 1.74 -9.92
C SER A 135 -16.35 1.27 -8.76
N LYS A 136 -17.66 1.25 -8.93
CA LYS A 136 -18.59 0.74 -7.92
C LYS A 136 -18.34 -0.75 -7.65
N GLN A 137 -18.18 -1.55 -8.71
CA GLN A 137 -17.84 -2.98 -8.60
C GLN A 137 -16.51 -3.17 -7.86
N VAL A 138 -15.46 -2.42 -8.25
CA VAL A 138 -14.13 -2.50 -7.60
C VAL A 138 -14.24 -2.16 -6.13
N PHE A 139 -14.89 -1.04 -5.79
CA PHE A 139 -15.06 -0.59 -4.41
C PHE A 139 -15.79 -1.62 -3.54
N GLU A 140 -16.93 -2.14 -4.02
CA GLU A 140 -17.68 -3.18 -3.31
C GLU A 140 -16.84 -4.44 -3.09
N ASN A 141 -16.11 -4.87 -4.11
CA ASN A 141 -15.28 -6.07 -4.03
C ASN A 141 -14.09 -5.86 -3.09
N LEU A 142 -13.49 -4.67 -3.07
CA LEU A 142 -12.44 -4.32 -2.11
C LEU A 142 -12.96 -4.37 -0.67
N VAL A 143 -14.13 -3.78 -0.39
CA VAL A 143 -14.75 -3.86 0.95
C VAL A 143 -15.01 -5.32 1.34
N LYS A 144 -15.56 -6.13 0.42
CA LYS A 144 -15.80 -7.57 0.66
C LYS A 144 -14.50 -8.31 0.90
N TYR A 145 -13.47 -8.03 0.11
CA TYR A 145 -12.14 -8.63 0.24
C TYR A 145 -11.51 -8.27 1.61
N LYS A 146 -11.46 -7.00 1.96
CA LYS A 146 -10.88 -6.53 3.23
C LYS A 146 -11.50 -7.22 4.45
N ILE A 147 -12.82 -7.41 4.42
CA ILE A 147 -13.54 -8.09 5.51
C ILE A 147 -13.31 -9.61 5.50
N THR A 148 -13.32 -10.24 4.33
CA THR A 148 -13.37 -11.71 4.23
C THR A 148 -12.02 -12.38 3.93
N GLY A 149 -11.05 -11.63 3.42
CA GLY A 149 -9.78 -12.16 2.92
C GLY A 149 -9.90 -13.05 1.68
N LYS A 150 -11.06 -13.11 1.02
CA LYS A 150 -11.27 -13.98 -0.17
C LYS A 150 -10.68 -13.35 -1.43
N PRO A 151 -9.66 -13.97 -2.06
CA PRO A 151 -9.02 -13.41 -3.25
C PRO A 151 -9.95 -13.37 -4.49
N SER A 152 -11.03 -14.16 -4.51
CA SER A 152 -11.99 -14.17 -5.61
C SER A 152 -12.57 -12.78 -5.89
N TYR A 153 -12.83 -11.97 -4.84
CA TYR A 153 -13.33 -10.62 -5.01
C TYR A 153 -12.35 -9.70 -5.76
N LEU A 154 -11.04 -9.90 -5.58
CA LEU A 154 -10.03 -9.15 -6.33
C LEU A 154 -9.98 -9.60 -7.80
N PHE A 155 -9.93 -10.91 -8.05
CA PHE A 155 -9.92 -11.46 -9.41
C PHE A 155 -11.13 -11.03 -10.25
N GLU A 156 -12.31 -10.86 -9.63
CA GLU A 156 -13.54 -10.45 -10.31
C GLU A 156 -13.57 -8.99 -10.74
N CYS A 157 -12.67 -8.15 -10.18
CA CYS A 157 -12.68 -6.71 -10.42
C CYS A 157 -11.39 -6.17 -11.04
N GLU A 158 -10.44 -7.03 -11.39
CA GLU A 158 -9.20 -6.65 -12.06
C GLU A 158 -9.45 -5.82 -13.32
N THR A 159 -8.54 -4.88 -13.55
CA THR A 159 -8.45 -4.01 -14.73
C THR A 159 -7.01 -3.93 -15.19
N THR A 160 -6.70 -3.09 -16.18
CA THR A 160 -5.35 -2.84 -16.64
C THR A 160 -4.98 -1.36 -16.46
N PRO A 161 -3.70 -1.00 -16.23
CA PRO A 161 -3.27 0.38 -16.24
C PRO A 161 -3.66 1.11 -17.52
N ASP A 162 -3.49 0.48 -18.68
CA ASP A 162 -3.84 1.06 -19.99
C ASP A 162 -5.31 1.54 -20.03
N GLU A 163 -6.26 0.76 -19.47
CA GLU A 163 -7.67 1.18 -19.39
C GLU A 163 -7.84 2.49 -18.61
N ALA A 164 -7.11 2.65 -17.50
CA ALA A 164 -7.18 3.87 -16.68
C ALA A 164 -6.57 5.07 -17.42
N TYR A 165 -5.42 4.89 -18.06
CA TYR A 165 -4.81 5.96 -18.85
C TYR A 165 -5.67 6.37 -20.05
N GLU A 166 -6.21 5.43 -20.81
CA GLU A 166 -6.98 5.68 -22.03
C GLU A 166 -8.39 6.22 -21.76
N ARG A 167 -9.08 5.70 -20.74
CA ARG A 167 -10.48 6.00 -20.51
C ARG A 167 -10.74 7.02 -19.40
N ILE A 168 -9.88 7.08 -18.38
CA ILE A 168 -10.07 7.96 -17.23
C ILE A 168 -9.16 9.18 -17.36
N LEU A 169 -7.84 8.98 -17.32
CA LEU A 169 -6.86 10.07 -17.30
C LEU A 169 -6.85 10.87 -18.60
N LYS A 170 -6.87 10.21 -19.76
CA LYS A 170 -6.86 10.86 -21.09
C LYS A 170 -5.82 11.97 -21.14
N LEU A 171 -4.56 11.60 -20.85
CA LEU A 171 -3.46 12.53 -20.80
C LEU A 171 -3.19 13.16 -22.16
N THR A 172 -2.62 14.36 -22.16
CA THR A 172 -2.30 15.14 -23.36
C THR A 172 -0.79 15.32 -23.50
N ASP A 173 -0.34 15.84 -24.64
CA ASP A 173 1.09 16.10 -24.91
C ASP A 173 1.64 17.35 -24.17
N ASN A 174 0.81 18.04 -23.39
CA ASN A 174 1.18 19.25 -22.65
C ASN A 174 1.13 19.04 -21.11
N GLU A 175 1.29 17.81 -20.65
CA GLU A 175 1.22 17.52 -19.22
C GLU A 175 2.47 18.07 -18.49
N VAL A 176 2.23 18.67 -17.34
CA VAL A 176 3.24 18.87 -16.29
C VAL A 176 2.97 17.81 -15.25
N TYR A 177 3.81 16.79 -15.23
CA TYR A 177 3.66 15.60 -14.39
C TYR A 177 4.48 15.70 -13.12
N ALA A 178 3.89 15.45 -11.97
CA ALA A 178 4.56 15.25 -10.69
C ALA A 178 4.44 13.78 -10.25
N ASP A 179 5.56 13.10 -10.19
CA ASP A 179 5.67 11.70 -9.78
C ASP A 179 6.21 11.63 -8.35
N LEU A 180 5.33 11.42 -7.39
CA LEU A 180 5.65 11.40 -5.98
C LEU A 180 5.84 9.94 -5.51
N GLY A 181 7.11 9.56 -5.27
CA GLY A 181 7.54 8.19 -5.09
C GLY A 181 8.01 7.54 -6.39
N ALA A 182 8.81 8.28 -7.18
CA ALA A 182 9.23 7.89 -8.52
C ALA A 182 10.16 6.67 -8.57
N TYR A 183 10.57 6.12 -7.42
CA TYR A 183 11.42 4.94 -7.27
C TYR A 183 12.62 4.95 -8.22
N ASN A 184 12.64 4.10 -9.23
CA ASN A 184 13.68 4.02 -10.24
C ASN A 184 13.24 4.63 -11.59
N GLY A 185 12.08 5.31 -11.67
CA GLY A 185 11.52 5.91 -12.86
C GLY A 185 10.63 4.99 -13.69
N ASP A 186 10.14 3.89 -13.12
CA ASP A 186 9.21 2.98 -13.79
C ASP A 186 7.85 3.64 -14.05
N THR A 187 7.34 4.45 -13.13
CA THR A 187 6.12 5.26 -13.30
C THR A 187 6.29 6.40 -14.32
N VAL A 188 7.48 7.00 -14.38
CA VAL A 188 7.83 7.93 -15.47
C VAL A 188 7.82 7.21 -16.82
N ALA A 189 8.43 6.02 -16.90
CA ALA A 189 8.43 5.22 -18.12
C ALA A 189 7.01 4.77 -18.53
N GLU A 190 6.15 4.47 -17.57
CA GLU A 190 4.74 4.17 -17.82
C GLU A 190 4.00 5.38 -18.38
N PHE A 191 4.11 6.55 -17.74
CA PHE A 191 3.56 7.81 -18.24
C PHE A 191 3.94 8.07 -19.70
N LEU A 192 5.24 7.92 -20.04
CA LEU A 192 5.76 8.14 -21.39
C LEU A 192 5.23 7.17 -22.45
N ARG A 193 4.66 6.03 -22.07
CA ARG A 193 3.98 5.14 -23.02
C ARG A 193 2.60 5.65 -23.45
N HIS A 194 2.02 6.56 -22.67
CA HIS A 194 0.66 7.06 -22.87
C HIS A 194 0.59 8.49 -23.40
N VAL A 195 1.73 9.16 -23.55
CA VAL A 195 1.81 10.52 -24.12
C VAL A 195 2.85 10.57 -25.23
N GLY A 196 2.59 11.40 -26.27
CA GLY A 196 3.55 11.63 -27.36
C GLY A 196 4.62 12.66 -26.99
N ALA A 197 4.30 13.58 -26.10
CA ALA A 197 5.16 14.63 -25.55
C ALA A 197 4.71 15.02 -24.14
N TYR A 198 5.46 15.89 -23.50
CA TYR A 198 5.11 16.48 -22.20
C TYR A 198 5.83 17.83 -22.06
N GLU A 199 5.32 18.69 -21.20
CA GLU A 199 5.94 19.97 -20.90
C GLU A 199 7.09 19.81 -19.88
N ARG A 200 6.83 19.11 -18.77
CA ARG A 200 7.76 18.93 -17.65
C ARG A 200 7.42 17.72 -16.78
N ILE A 201 8.44 17.14 -16.17
CA ILE A 201 8.29 16.07 -15.16
C ILE A 201 9.07 16.46 -13.90
N TYR A 202 8.42 16.40 -12.74
CA TYR A 202 9.01 16.44 -11.42
C TYR A 202 8.98 15.01 -10.84
N ALA A 203 10.13 14.36 -10.70
CA ALA A 203 10.24 13.00 -10.20
C ALA A 203 10.90 13.02 -8.82
N VAL A 204 10.12 12.71 -7.78
CA VAL A 204 10.52 12.84 -6.37
C VAL A 204 10.72 11.48 -5.74
N GLU A 205 11.92 11.20 -5.21
CA GLU A 205 12.27 9.90 -4.61
C GLU A 205 13.19 10.09 -3.39
N PRO A 206 12.77 9.66 -2.18
CA PRO A 206 13.57 9.82 -0.96
C PRO A 206 14.73 8.84 -0.84
N ASP A 207 14.60 7.59 -1.31
CA ASP A 207 15.68 6.59 -1.19
C ASP A 207 16.83 6.91 -2.14
N LYS A 208 18.00 7.18 -1.60
CA LYS A 208 19.18 7.58 -2.39
C LYS A 208 19.58 6.57 -3.46
N LYS A 209 19.39 5.25 -3.21
CA LYS A 209 19.77 4.23 -4.20
C LYS A 209 18.77 4.18 -5.36
N SER A 210 17.49 4.28 -5.04
CA SER A 210 16.41 4.38 -6.03
C SER A 210 16.55 5.67 -6.82
N PHE A 211 16.83 6.79 -6.17
CA PHE A 211 17.07 8.08 -6.79
C PHE A 211 18.24 8.07 -7.80
N GLU A 212 19.37 7.42 -7.50
CA GLU A 212 20.46 7.30 -8.46
C GLU A 212 20.08 6.46 -9.70
N LYS A 213 19.22 5.46 -9.53
CA LYS A 213 18.64 4.71 -10.65
C LYS A 213 17.66 5.56 -11.45
N LEU A 214 16.79 6.32 -10.77
CA LEU A 214 15.86 7.27 -11.39
C LEU A 214 16.63 8.23 -12.30
N LYS A 215 17.67 8.89 -11.80
CA LYS A 215 18.53 9.78 -12.58
C LYS A 215 19.16 9.08 -13.80
N ALA A 216 19.65 7.87 -13.61
CA ALA A 216 20.25 7.11 -14.70
C ALA A 216 19.25 6.74 -15.80
N ASN A 217 18.02 6.35 -15.40
CA ASN A 217 16.96 5.94 -16.31
C ASN A 217 16.30 7.12 -17.04
N THR A 218 16.37 8.33 -16.47
CA THR A 218 15.76 9.54 -17.06
C THR A 218 16.77 10.50 -17.70
N LYS A 219 18.07 10.18 -17.71
CA LYS A 219 19.17 11.06 -18.14
C LYS A 219 19.06 11.60 -19.57
N ASP A 220 18.43 10.82 -20.45
CA ASP A 220 18.27 11.19 -21.88
C ASP A 220 16.93 11.90 -22.15
N LEU A 221 16.10 12.10 -21.11
CA LEU A 221 14.84 12.82 -21.19
C LEU A 221 15.06 14.31 -20.95
N GLN A 222 14.35 15.14 -21.67
CA GLN A 222 14.40 16.60 -21.49
C GLN A 222 13.34 17.06 -20.49
N ASN A 223 13.59 18.17 -19.80
CA ASN A 223 12.66 18.77 -18.84
C ASN A 223 12.21 17.83 -17.70
N VAL A 224 13.09 16.91 -17.26
CA VAL A 224 12.88 16.06 -16.11
C VAL A 224 13.71 16.55 -14.93
N PHE A 225 13.05 16.87 -13.83
CA PHE A 225 13.65 17.34 -12.58
C PHE A 225 13.57 16.22 -11.54
N CYS A 226 14.69 15.52 -11.34
CA CYS A 226 14.81 14.51 -10.29
C CYS A 226 15.13 15.17 -8.94
N ILE A 227 14.36 14.89 -7.90
CA ILE A 227 14.43 15.52 -6.59
C ILE A 227 14.59 14.44 -5.52
N ASN A 228 15.72 14.46 -4.78
CA ASN A 228 15.97 13.49 -3.71
C ASN A 228 15.40 14.00 -2.37
N LYS A 229 14.10 13.95 -2.23
CA LYS A 229 13.33 14.30 -1.03
C LYS A 229 12.18 13.32 -0.85
N GLY A 230 11.64 13.24 0.36
CA GLY A 230 10.33 12.67 0.59
C GLY A 230 9.25 13.73 0.42
N ILE A 231 8.00 13.30 0.29
CA ILE A 231 6.84 14.18 0.24
C ILE A 231 6.07 14.14 1.55
N SER A 232 5.68 15.31 2.06
CA SER A 232 4.89 15.49 3.27
C SER A 232 4.03 16.76 3.16
N ASP A 233 3.40 17.15 4.27
CA ASP A 233 2.61 18.38 4.39
C ASP A 233 3.47 19.65 4.52
N SER A 234 4.75 19.52 4.85
CA SER A 234 5.68 20.61 5.11
C SER A 234 7.14 20.18 5.00
N THR A 235 8.04 21.16 4.95
CA THR A 235 9.48 20.90 4.97
C THR A 235 9.90 20.36 6.34
N ALA A 236 10.54 19.19 6.34
CA ALA A 236 11.00 18.52 7.55
C ALA A 236 12.24 17.65 7.29
N ARG A 237 12.95 17.28 8.37
CA ARG A 237 13.98 16.24 8.36
C ARG A 237 13.52 15.09 9.24
N LEU A 238 13.20 13.95 8.62
CA LEU A 238 12.62 12.81 9.30
C LEU A 238 13.50 11.56 9.15
N GLU A 239 13.41 10.66 10.11
CA GLU A 239 14.03 9.34 9.99
C GLU A 239 13.26 8.48 8.99
N PHE A 240 13.93 8.08 7.94
CA PHE A 240 13.41 7.23 6.88
C PHE A 240 14.01 5.84 7.00
N ALA A 241 13.17 4.84 7.12
CA ALA A 241 13.57 3.45 7.24
C ALA A 241 13.83 2.85 5.86
N MET A 242 15.08 2.58 5.56
CA MET A 242 15.48 1.92 4.32
C MET A 242 15.16 0.43 4.41
N ARG A 243 14.20 -0.04 3.62
CA ARG A 243 13.87 -1.46 3.44
C ARG A 243 14.26 -1.90 2.03
N ALA A 244 14.45 -3.20 1.83
CA ALA A 244 14.77 -3.72 0.51
C ALA A 244 13.53 -3.64 -0.42
N GLY A 245 13.69 -3.08 -1.62
CA GLY A 245 12.62 -2.93 -2.60
C GLY A 245 11.76 -1.67 -2.41
N ARG A 246 10.50 -1.73 -2.80
CA ARG A 246 9.51 -0.62 -2.71
C ARG A 246 9.00 -0.32 -1.30
N ASN A 247 9.43 -1.04 -0.27
CA ASN A 247 8.90 -0.96 1.09
C ASN A 247 9.67 0.00 2.02
N SER A 248 10.37 1.00 1.50
CA SER A 248 11.03 2.01 2.31
C SER A 248 10.01 3.06 2.75
N ALA A 249 9.84 3.27 4.05
CA ALA A 249 8.83 4.15 4.64
C ALA A 249 9.40 4.97 5.81
N LEU A 250 8.64 5.97 6.29
CA LEU A 250 8.99 6.66 7.54
C LEU A 250 9.09 5.68 8.70
N ALA A 251 10.07 5.89 9.57
CA ALA A 251 10.21 5.09 10.78
C ALA A 251 9.01 5.36 11.72
N GLU A 252 8.33 4.30 12.18
CA GLU A 252 7.08 4.37 12.93
C GLU A 252 7.15 5.18 14.26
N ASN A 253 8.33 5.64 14.68
CA ASN A 253 8.57 6.40 15.92
C ASN A 253 8.93 7.88 15.69
N ALA A 254 8.75 8.43 14.48
CA ALA A 254 9.07 9.83 14.18
C ALA A 254 7.91 10.81 14.46
N GLU A 255 7.13 10.57 15.53
CA GLU A 255 6.26 11.61 16.06
C GLU A 255 7.09 12.61 16.87
N THR A 256 7.29 13.77 16.24
CA THR A 256 7.64 15.09 16.78
C THR A 256 8.18 15.14 18.21
N LYS A 257 9.50 15.18 18.35
CA LYS A 257 10.11 15.91 19.46
C LYS A 257 10.15 17.40 19.09
N ASN A 258 9.05 18.10 19.33
CA ASN A 258 9.11 19.54 19.50
C ASN A 258 9.77 19.83 20.85
N ASP A 259 10.90 20.56 20.82
CA ASP A 259 11.53 21.14 21.97
C ASP A 259 10.55 22.10 22.67
N GLU A 260 10.04 21.67 23.82
CA GLU A 260 9.64 22.60 24.89
C GLU A 260 9.81 21.96 26.29
N THR A 261 10.85 22.43 26.95
CA THR A 261 11.06 22.60 28.40
C THR A 261 10.22 21.81 29.41
N LYS A 262 10.96 20.97 30.14
CA LYS A 262 10.90 20.62 31.59
C LYS A 262 9.69 21.07 32.42
N SER A 263 8.96 20.10 32.94
CA SER A 263 8.72 20.00 34.39
C SER A 263 8.34 18.57 34.78
N ALA A 264 8.89 18.11 35.87
CA ALA A 264 8.80 16.74 36.36
C ALA A 264 7.48 16.52 37.11
N GLU A 265 6.82 15.38 36.85
CA GLU A 265 6.07 14.67 37.87
C GLU A 265 6.11 13.16 37.68
N LYS A 266 6.42 12.46 38.76
CA LYS A 266 6.55 11.00 38.84
C LYS A 266 5.17 10.35 38.89
N GLY A 267 4.88 9.47 37.93
CA GLY A 267 3.76 8.52 38.00
C GLY A 267 4.18 7.16 37.45
N THR A 268 4.25 6.19 38.32
CA THR A 268 4.61 4.79 38.05
C THR A 268 3.47 4.08 37.31
N HIS A 269 3.72 3.58 36.11
CA HIS A 269 2.91 2.55 35.46
C HIS A 269 3.80 1.49 34.77
N PRO A 270 3.32 0.26 34.59
CA PRO A 270 4.16 -0.93 34.45
C PRO A 270 4.81 -1.07 33.08
N THR A 271 6.01 -1.62 33.12
CA THR A 271 6.94 -1.90 32.05
C THR A 271 6.32 -2.67 30.87
N GLU A 272 6.23 -2.02 29.71
CA GLU A 272 6.17 -2.68 28.42
C GLU A 272 7.50 -3.39 28.16
N LYS A 273 7.41 -4.70 27.92
CA LYS A 273 8.56 -5.52 27.56
C LYS A 273 8.99 -5.17 26.13
N ASP A 274 10.26 -4.79 26.02
CA ASP A 274 10.99 -4.57 24.79
C ASP A 274 10.73 -5.67 23.73
N THR A 275 9.95 -5.36 22.72
CA THR A 275 9.95 -6.10 21.46
C THR A 275 11.13 -5.60 20.64
N LYS A 276 12.24 -6.36 20.64
CA LYS A 276 13.40 -6.11 19.77
C LYS A 276 12.93 -6.13 18.31
N PRO A 277 13.26 -5.12 17.49
CA PRO A 277 12.95 -5.14 16.05
C PRO A 277 13.75 -6.26 15.38
N CYS A 278 13.03 -7.13 14.66
CA CYS A 278 13.64 -8.16 13.83
C CYS A 278 14.40 -7.54 12.66
N HIS A 279 15.71 -7.79 12.60
CA HIS A 279 16.67 -7.43 11.54
C HIS A 279 16.84 -5.93 11.29
N GLY A 280 18.03 -5.44 11.60
CA GLY A 280 18.48 -4.05 11.57
C GLY A 280 18.00 -3.25 10.35
N THR A 281 16.87 -2.59 10.50
CA THR A 281 16.40 -1.59 9.56
C THR A 281 17.34 -0.39 9.69
N LYS A 282 18.05 -0.07 8.62
CA LYS A 282 18.94 1.09 8.60
C LYS A 282 18.07 2.33 8.40
N THR A 283 18.03 3.23 9.39
CA THR A 283 17.39 4.53 9.25
C THR A 283 18.39 5.55 8.73
N VAL A 284 17.91 6.47 7.89
CA VAL A 284 18.67 7.59 7.35
C VAL A 284 17.82 8.85 7.54
N ILE A 285 18.44 9.95 7.97
CA ILE A 285 17.75 11.24 7.99
C ILE A 285 17.56 11.69 6.54
N THR A 286 16.31 11.88 6.15
CA THR A 286 15.91 12.30 4.81
C THR A 286 15.16 13.62 4.88
N GLU A 287 15.40 14.51 3.91
CA GLU A 287 14.66 15.75 3.76
C GLU A 287 13.29 15.46 3.13
N PHE A 288 12.27 16.06 3.69
CA PHE A 288 10.90 16.05 3.18
C PHE A 288 10.47 17.47 2.82
N ASP A 289 9.58 17.58 1.84
CA ASP A 289 9.00 18.85 1.44
C ASP A 289 7.53 18.67 1.02
N SER A 290 6.79 19.76 0.91
CA SER A 290 5.48 19.76 0.29
C SER A 290 5.58 19.84 -1.22
N LEU A 291 4.60 19.29 -1.95
CA LEU A 291 4.58 19.47 -3.40
C LEU A 291 4.41 20.94 -3.78
N ASP A 292 3.59 21.69 -3.05
CA ASP A 292 3.40 23.12 -3.28
C ASP A 292 4.73 23.89 -3.13
N GLY A 293 5.58 23.53 -2.15
CA GLY A 293 6.92 24.08 -1.98
C GLY A 293 7.88 23.70 -3.10
N ILE A 294 7.81 22.46 -3.60
CA ILE A 294 8.64 22.01 -4.74
C ILE A 294 8.25 22.72 -6.03
N LEU A 295 6.96 22.89 -6.27
CA LEU A 295 6.46 23.54 -7.48
C LEU A 295 6.66 25.05 -7.47
N ASP A 296 6.71 25.69 -6.30
CA ASP A 296 6.92 27.14 -6.12
C ASP A 296 6.01 27.98 -7.06
N GLY A 297 4.71 27.63 -7.05
CA GLY A 297 3.68 28.28 -7.88
C GLY A 297 3.65 27.83 -9.35
N ASN A 298 4.52 26.93 -9.78
CA ASN A 298 4.45 26.38 -11.13
C ASN A 298 3.22 25.48 -11.31
N ARG A 299 2.68 25.49 -12.53
CA ARG A 299 1.55 24.64 -12.91
C ARG A 299 1.91 23.16 -12.75
N VAL A 300 0.92 22.37 -12.33
CA VAL A 300 0.89 20.91 -12.44
C VAL A 300 -0.44 20.47 -13.04
N SER A 301 -0.44 19.44 -13.88
CA SER A 301 -1.65 18.93 -14.55
C SER A 301 -1.93 17.46 -14.32
N PHE A 302 -0.92 16.70 -13.91
CA PHE A 302 -1.06 15.30 -13.50
C PHE A 302 -0.14 15.02 -12.31
N ILE A 303 -0.66 14.35 -11.28
CA ILE A 303 0.11 13.96 -10.09
C ILE A 303 -0.12 12.46 -9.81
N ASN A 304 0.97 11.74 -9.61
CA ASN A 304 0.96 10.39 -9.05
C ASN A 304 1.37 10.45 -7.59
N PHE A 305 0.54 9.91 -6.68
CA PHE A 305 0.81 9.78 -5.26
C PHE A 305 1.02 8.30 -4.93
N ASP A 306 2.27 7.87 -4.79
CA ASP A 306 2.67 6.54 -4.32
C ASP A 306 3.83 6.67 -3.33
N VAL A 307 3.53 7.20 -2.14
CA VAL A 307 4.50 7.68 -1.16
C VAL A 307 4.56 6.83 0.11
N GLU A 308 4.26 5.53 -0.05
CA GLU A 308 4.47 4.51 0.98
C GLU A 308 3.81 4.86 2.33
N GLY A 309 2.51 5.22 2.28
CA GLY A 309 1.68 5.51 3.44
C GLY A 309 1.72 6.96 3.96
N GLN A 310 2.26 7.89 3.18
CA GLN A 310 2.23 9.34 3.44
C GLN A 310 1.24 10.08 2.53
N GLU A 311 0.34 9.36 1.84
CA GLU A 311 -0.58 9.92 0.84
C GLU A 311 -1.43 11.05 1.42
N GLU A 312 -1.98 10.90 2.64
CA GLU A 312 -2.80 11.94 3.26
C GLU A 312 -2.00 13.24 3.51
N LYS A 313 -0.75 13.11 4.01
CA LYS A 313 0.14 14.26 4.20
C LYS A 313 0.60 14.85 2.87
N ALA A 314 0.88 14.00 1.87
CA ALA A 314 1.25 14.45 0.54
C ALA A 314 0.10 15.22 -0.13
N LEU A 315 -1.15 14.80 0.03
CA LEU A 315 -2.33 15.53 -0.41
C LEU A 315 -2.48 16.87 0.31
N GLU A 316 -2.21 16.94 1.63
CA GLU A 316 -2.17 18.23 2.36
C GLU A 316 -1.07 19.15 1.83
N GLY A 317 0.13 18.61 1.55
CA GLY A 317 1.27 19.35 0.98
C GLY A 317 1.10 19.73 -0.48
N ALA A 318 0.04 19.27 -1.15
CA ALA A 318 -0.31 19.60 -2.53
C ALA A 318 -1.60 20.42 -2.63
N LYS A 319 -2.17 20.86 -1.49
CA LYS A 319 -3.52 21.43 -1.44
C LYS A 319 -3.69 22.71 -2.28
N GLU A 320 -2.68 23.56 -2.33
CA GLU A 320 -2.73 24.80 -3.11
C GLU A 320 -2.72 24.48 -4.61
N SER A 321 -1.86 23.56 -5.04
CA SER A 321 -1.79 23.08 -6.42
C SER A 321 -3.08 22.37 -6.84
N ILE A 322 -3.65 21.53 -5.98
CA ILE A 322 -4.92 20.83 -6.23
C ILE A 322 -6.07 21.85 -6.36
N ALA A 323 -6.16 22.82 -5.44
CA ALA A 323 -7.19 23.83 -5.45
C ALA A 323 -7.10 24.76 -6.67
N LEU A 324 -5.88 25.16 -7.06
CA LEU A 324 -5.64 26.14 -8.14
C LEU A 324 -5.70 25.51 -9.53
N HIS A 325 -5.00 24.39 -9.72
CA HIS A 325 -4.75 23.83 -11.06
C HIS A 325 -5.70 22.70 -11.44
N LYS A 326 -6.41 22.09 -10.48
CA LYS A 326 -7.24 20.90 -10.69
C LYS A 326 -6.50 19.82 -11.49
N PRO A 327 -5.31 19.37 -11.05
CA PRO A 327 -4.58 18.33 -11.76
C PRO A 327 -5.38 17.02 -11.76
N LYS A 328 -5.24 16.22 -12.79
CA LYS A 328 -5.62 14.81 -12.74
C LYS A 328 -4.73 14.15 -11.69
N MET A 329 -5.29 13.21 -10.91
CA MET A 329 -4.49 12.55 -9.87
C MET A 329 -4.72 11.04 -9.92
N LEU A 330 -3.62 10.30 -9.73
CA LEU A 330 -3.58 8.90 -9.35
C LEU A 330 -3.12 8.84 -7.90
N VAL A 331 -3.90 8.20 -7.02
CA VAL A 331 -3.61 8.11 -5.58
C VAL A 331 -3.67 6.65 -5.15
N SER A 332 -2.52 6.06 -4.83
CA SER A 332 -2.42 4.71 -4.27
C SER A 332 -3.17 4.62 -2.95
N CYS A 333 -4.06 3.62 -2.78
CA CYS A 333 -4.96 3.53 -1.63
C CYS A 333 -4.91 2.16 -0.92
N TYR A 334 -3.70 1.64 -0.75
CA TYR A 334 -3.47 0.30 -0.20
C TYR A 334 -2.43 0.25 0.94
N HIS A 335 -1.78 1.35 1.24
CA HIS A 335 -0.71 1.36 2.22
C HIS A 335 -1.22 1.30 3.66
N ARG A 336 -2.30 2.03 3.96
CA ARG A 336 -2.94 2.01 5.28
C ARG A 336 -4.27 1.26 5.22
N PHE A 337 -4.70 0.75 6.35
CA PHE A 337 -5.93 -0.05 6.42
C PHE A 337 -7.20 0.74 6.02
N ASP A 338 -7.19 2.06 6.22
CA ASP A 338 -8.30 2.99 6.03
C ASP A 338 -8.20 3.91 4.81
N ASP A 339 -7.13 3.78 4.00
CA ASP A 339 -6.92 4.59 2.78
C ASP A 339 -8.14 4.62 1.84
N LEU A 340 -8.88 3.51 1.80
CA LEU A 340 -10.11 3.40 1.00
C LEU A 340 -11.16 4.47 1.37
N LEU A 341 -11.14 4.97 2.61
CA LEU A 341 -12.06 6.00 3.11
C LEU A 341 -11.40 7.37 3.25
N THR A 342 -10.20 7.40 3.81
CA THR A 342 -9.57 8.66 4.21
C THR A 342 -9.10 9.47 3.02
N LEU A 343 -8.49 8.83 2.01
CA LEU A 343 -7.90 9.54 0.87
C LEU A 343 -8.92 10.25 -0.02
N PRO A 344 -10.03 9.61 -0.48
CA PRO A 344 -11.00 10.34 -1.29
C PRO A 344 -11.67 11.48 -0.51
N ARG A 345 -11.96 11.29 0.77
CA ARG A 345 -12.53 12.35 1.61
C ARG A 345 -11.55 13.52 1.79
N LYS A 346 -10.24 13.22 1.91
CA LYS A 346 -9.19 14.25 1.95
C LYS A 346 -9.17 15.07 0.67
N VAL A 347 -9.20 14.45 -0.50
CA VAL A 347 -9.23 15.17 -1.79
C VAL A 347 -10.49 16.04 -1.89
N PHE A 348 -11.68 15.52 -1.56
CA PHE A 348 -12.92 16.28 -1.61
C PHE A 348 -12.99 17.41 -0.57
N SER A 349 -12.25 17.32 0.53
CA SER A 349 -12.12 18.45 1.47
C SER A 349 -11.31 19.63 0.90
N ILE A 350 -10.43 19.36 -0.08
CA ILE A 350 -9.65 20.39 -0.78
C ILE A 350 -10.42 20.93 -1.97
N ARG A 351 -11.01 20.02 -2.77
CA ARG A 351 -11.73 20.39 -4.01
C ARG A 351 -12.81 19.38 -4.35
N GLU A 352 -14.08 19.84 -4.43
CA GLU A 352 -15.26 18.98 -4.56
C GLU A 352 -15.63 18.57 -5.99
N ASP A 353 -15.15 19.26 -7.03
CA ASP A 353 -15.60 19.12 -8.42
C ASP A 353 -14.81 18.07 -9.23
N TYR A 354 -14.22 17.09 -8.57
CA TYR A 354 -13.60 15.93 -9.19
C TYR A 354 -14.61 14.83 -9.49
N SER A 355 -14.44 14.17 -10.63
CA SER A 355 -15.00 12.84 -10.89
C SER A 355 -14.09 11.78 -10.29
N LEU A 356 -14.64 10.87 -9.49
CA LEU A 356 -13.90 9.84 -8.75
C LEU A 356 -14.02 8.48 -9.42
N PHE A 357 -12.87 7.84 -9.68
CA PHE A 357 -12.79 6.45 -10.13
C PHE A 357 -11.87 5.65 -9.23
N ILE A 358 -12.04 4.32 -9.21
CA ILE A 358 -11.12 3.39 -8.54
C ILE A 358 -10.84 2.21 -9.46
N ARG A 359 -9.58 1.77 -9.50
CA ARG A 359 -9.15 0.58 -10.26
C ARG A 359 -8.26 -0.30 -9.38
N HIS A 360 -8.36 -1.59 -9.62
CA HIS A 360 -7.50 -2.60 -9.02
C HIS A 360 -6.84 -3.41 -10.14
N TYR A 361 -5.54 -3.61 -10.04
CA TYR A 361 -4.73 -4.35 -11.01
C TYR A 361 -4.40 -5.75 -10.52
N PRO A 362 -4.00 -6.68 -11.42
CA PRO A 362 -3.67 -8.05 -11.03
C PRO A 362 -2.54 -8.12 -10.01
N TYR A 363 -2.90 -8.01 -8.74
CA TYR A 363 -1.98 -8.09 -7.61
C TYR A 363 -2.69 -8.70 -6.39
N LEU A 364 -2.04 -9.61 -5.67
CA LEU A 364 -2.49 -10.11 -4.37
C LEU A 364 -1.45 -9.77 -3.29
N PRO A 365 -1.88 -9.24 -2.11
CA PRO A 365 -3.20 -8.75 -1.74
C PRO A 365 -3.63 -7.52 -2.57
N ALA A 366 -4.60 -6.73 -2.14
CA ALA A 366 -5.12 -5.56 -2.88
C ALA A 366 -4.10 -4.39 -3.00
N TRP A 367 -2.80 -4.69 -3.03
CA TRP A 367 -1.73 -3.74 -3.32
C TRP A 367 -1.69 -3.52 -4.82
N ASP A 368 -1.60 -2.36 -5.32
CA ASP A 368 -1.83 -1.97 -6.69
C ASP A 368 -3.31 -1.62 -6.96
N THR A 369 -3.88 -0.90 -5.99
CA THR A 369 -5.21 -0.30 -6.08
C THR A 369 -5.06 1.21 -5.97
N ALA A 370 -5.69 1.94 -6.87
CA ALA A 370 -5.58 3.39 -6.91
C ALA A 370 -6.92 4.08 -7.19
N TYR A 371 -7.10 5.24 -6.56
CA TYR A 371 -8.09 6.22 -6.93
C TYR A 371 -7.59 7.11 -8.07
N TYR A 372 -8.52 7.51 -8.93
CA TYR A 372 -8.31 8.48 -10.01
C TYR A 372 -9.28 9.64 -9.84
N PHE A 373 -8.75 10.85 -9.86
CA PHE A 373 -9.52 12.09 -9.78
C PHE A 373 -9.29 12.88 -11.08
N VAL A 374 -10.39 13.23 -11.78
CA VAL A 374 -10.35 13.96 -13.06
C VAL A 374 -11.39 15.05 -13.15
#